data_1c849117287ae9a5ab66cc4b77ca06bb
#
_entry.id   1c849117287ae9a5ab66cc4b77ca06bb
#
_cell.length_a   1.000
_cell.length_b   1.000
_cell.length_c   1.000
_cell.angle_alpha   90.00
_cell.angle_beta   90.00
_cell.angle_gamma   90.00
#
_symmetry.space_group_name_H-M   'P 1'
#
loop_
_entity.id
_entity.type
_entity.pdbx_description
1 polymer ?
#
loop_
_entity_poly.entity_id
_entity_poly.type
_entity_poly.pdbx_seq_one_letter_code
_entity_poly.pdbx_strand_id
1 'polypeptide(L)'
;MRLENLLAERRKPIVRKWFDQVVNTYPADTSKFLKQQKDPFANPVGAATLESLEGAFDALLTEELDRKAAAAALDPVIRIRAVQSILSTENAVGFLFFLKDIIRDELGSRLSKAESSGDLRAFERKIDALGLVGFSVYVQCRETVFQLKANVEKRSVYRAFSRAGLVADPEAEGPEPEDS
;
A
#
# COMPACT_ATOMS: atom_id res chain seq x y z
N MET A 1 -27.14 -11.82 -14.08
CA MET A 1 -26.39 -12.00 -12.81
C MET A 1 -25.43 -10.81 -12.73
N ARG A 2 -25.44 -10.06 -11.66
CA ARG A 2 -24.56 -8.88 -11.53
C ARG A 2 -23.09 -9.30 -11.55
N LEU A 3 -22.23 -8.47 -12.11
CA LEU A 3 -20.79 -8.75 -12.22
C LEU A 3 -20.17 -9.02 -10.85
N GLU A 4 -20.53 -8.24 -9.84
CA GLU A 4 -20.03 -8.38 -8.48
C GLU A 4 -20.30 -9.78 -7.88
N ASN A 5 -21.49 -10.36 -8.15
CA ASN A 5 -21.80 -11.71 -7.68
C ASN A 5 -20.91 -12.75 -8.35
N LEU A 6 -20.65 -12.61 -9.65
CA LEU A 6 -19.76 -13.49 -10.39
C LEU A 6 -18.32 -13.38 -9.89
N LEU A 7 -17.88 -12.17 -9.57
CA LEU A 7 -16.55 -11.92 -9.00
C LEU A 7 -16.44 -12.46 -7.57
N ALA A 8 -17.51 -12.35 -6.76
CA ALA A 8 -17.53 -12.92 -5.40
C ALA A 8 -17.41 -14.45 -5.42
N GLU A 9 -18.09 -15.14 -6.38
CA GLU A 9 -17.93 -16.59 -6.57
C GLU A 9 -16.50 -17.00 -6.94
N ARG A 10 -15.80 -16.11 -7.64
CA ARG A 10 -14.41 -16.32 -8.12
C ARG A 10 -13.36 -15.63 -7.26
N ARG A 11 -13.74 -15.13 -6.08
CA ARG A 11 -12.86 -14.38 -5.18
C ARG A 11 -11.53 -15.11 -4.91
N LYS A 12 -11.57 -16.35 -4.50
CA LYS A 12 -10.36 -17.12 -4.14
C LYS A 12 -9.37 -17.24 -5.29
N PRO A 13 -9.75 -17.71 -6.50
CA PRO A 13 -8.82 -17.80 -7.62
C PRO A 13 -8.31 -16.43 -8.08
N ILE A 14 -9.15 -15.38 -8.08
CA ILE A 14 -8.75 -14.02 -8.46
C ILE A 14 -7.69 -13.49 -7.49
N VAL A 15 -7.97 -13.52 -6.19
CA VAL A 15 -7.04 -13.03 -5.17
C VAL A 15 -5.73 -13.84 -5.18
N ARG A 16 -5.80 -15.15 -5.41
CA ARG A 16 -4.60 -15.98 -5.51
C ARG A 16 -3.73 -15.60 -6.69
N LYS A 17 -4.31 -15.44 -7.88
CA LYS A 17 -3.60 -14.96 -9.07
C LYS A 17 -2.99 -13.56 -8.84
N TRP A 18 -3.75 -12.69 -8.18
CA TRP A 18 -3.28 -11.35 -7.84
C TRP A 18 -2.08 -11.40 -6.89
N PHE A 19 -2.16 -12.17 -5.82
CA PHE A 19 -1.04 -12.40 -4.92
C PHE A 19 0.19 -12.92 -5.67
N ASP A 20 0.02 -13.93 -6.54
CA ASP A 20 1.12 -14.50 -7.31
C ASP A 20 1.79 -13.47 -8.23
N GLN A 21 1.03 -12.57 -8.85
CA GLN A 21 1.59 -11.48 -9.65
C GLN A 21 2.29 -10.42 -8.79
N VAL A 22 1.71 -10.06 -7.64
CA VAL A 22 2.31 -9.10 -6.69
C VAL A 22 3.67 -9.60 -6.19
N VAL A 23 3.76 -10.85 -5.77
CA VAL A 23 5.03 -11.40 -5.27
C VAL A 23 6.05 -11.61 -6.38
N ASN A 24 5.64 -11.75 -7.64
CA ASN A 24 6.54 -11.79 -8.79
C ASN A 24 7.24 -10.46 -9.08
N THR A 25 6.81 -9.37 -8.48
CA THR A 25 7.52 -8.08 -8.55
C THR A 25 8.78 -8.03 -7.69
N TYR A 26 8.98 -9.03 -6.82
CA TYR A 26 10.19 -9.20 -6.02
C TYR A 26 11.24 -10.04 -6.75
N PRO A 27 12.52 -9.99 -6.34
CA PRO A 27 13.55 -10.90 -6.83
C PRO A 27 13.13 -12.36 -6.69
N ALA A 28 13.62 -13.23 -7.58
CA ALA A 28 13.16 -14.61 -7.73
C ALA A 28 13.17 -15.41 -6.42
N ASP A 29 14.24 -15.31 -5.63
CA ASP A 29 14.36 -16.05 -4.36
C ASP A 29 13.35 -15.55 -3.32
N THR A 30 13.17 -14.23 -3.23
CA THR A 30 12.15 -13.62 -2.36
C THR A 30 10.75 -14.02 -2.78
N SER A 31 10.44 -13.95 -4.08
CA SER A 31 9.16 -14.38 -4.65
C SER A 31 8.86 -15.84 -4.31
N LYS A 32 9.83 -16.72 -4.49
CA LYS A 32 9.71 -18.15 -4.17
C LYS A 32 9.40 -18.36 -2.69
N PHE A 33 10.14 -17.69 -1.80
CA PHE A 33 9.90 -17.76 -0.35
C PHE A 33 8.50 -17.28 0.01
N LEU A 34 8.08 -16.10 -0.47
CA LEU A 34 6.77 -15.52 -0.18
C LEU A 34 5.60 -16.42 -0.63
N LYS A 35 5.78 -17.19 -1.70
CA LYS A 35 4.77 -18.14 -2.21
C LYS A 35 4.72 -19.46 -1.43
N GLN A 36 5.87 -19.96 -1.02
CA GLN A 36 5.99 -21.32 -0.46
C GLN A 36 5.77 -21.35 1.05
N GLN A 37 6.25 -20.34 1.77
CA GLN A 37 6.10 -20.27 3.22
C GLN A 37 4.69 -19.80 3.59
N LYS A 38 3.90 -20.71 4.19
CA LYS A 38 2.50 -20.47 4.55
C LYS A 38 2.30 -20.05 6.00
N ASP A 39 3.30 -20.29 6.85
CA ASP A 39 3.23 -19.87 8.25
C ASP A 39 3.33 -18.34 8.35
N PRO A 40 2.29 -17.66 8.88
CA PRO A 40 2.30 -16.19 9.01
C PRO A 40 3.43 -15.66 9.89
N PHE A 41 3.89 -16.43 10.87
CA PHE A 41 5.02 -16.05 11.74
C PHE A 41 6.36 -16.12 11.01
N ALA A 42 6.52 -17.12 10.14
CA ALA A 42 7.72 -17.26 9.32
C ALA A 42 7.70 -16.37 8.06
N ASN A 43 6.51 -15.97 7.60
CA ASN A 43 6.31 -15.14 6.41
C ASN A 43 5.30 -14.00 6.67
N PRO A 44 5.60 -13.05 7.55
CA PRO A 44 4.68 -11.95 7.87
C PRO A 44 4.40 -11.04 6.65
N VAL A 45 5.36 -10.87 5.75
CA VAL A 45 5.20 -10.07 4.54
C VAL A 45 4.21 -10.72 3.57
N GLY A 46 4.32 -12.03 3.35
CA GLY A 46 3.38 -12.77 2.50
C GLY A 46 1.97 -12.79 3.09
N ALA A 47 1.86 -13.00 4.39
CA ALA A 47 0.57 -13.00 5.10
C ALA A 47 -0.11 -11.61 5.02
N ALA A 48 0.60 -10.54 5.37
CA ALA A 48 0.08 -9.17 5.28
C ALA A 48 -0.28 -8.78 3.84
N THR A 49 0.50 -9.22 2.85
CA THR A 49 0.18 -8.99 1.45
C THR A 49 -1.13 -9.66 1.06
N LEU A 50 -1.30 -10.94 1.38
CA LEU A 50 -2.52 -11.69 1.06
C LEU A 50 -3.75 -11.07 1.72
N GLU A 51 -3.69 -10.78 3.01
CA GLU A 51 -4.78 -10.16 3.78
C GLU A 51 -5.16 -8.79 3.19
N SER A 52 -4.17 -7.97 2.84
CA SER A 52 -4.42 -6.67 2.19
C SER A 52 -5.13 -6.81 0.84
N LEU A 53 -4.74 -7.78 0.02
CA LEU A 53 -5.38 -8.03 -1.28
C LEU A 53 -6.81 -8.55 -1.11
N GLU A 54 -7.05 -9.40 -0.12
CA GLU A 54 -8.39 -9.89 0.22
C GLU A 54 -9.30 -8.74 0.63
N GLY A 55 -8.87 -7.91 1.57
CA GLY A 55 -9.65 -6.75 2.03
C GLY A 55 -9.89 -5.71 0.94
N ALA A 56 -8.88 -5.44 0.11
CA ALA A 56 -9.03 -4.54 -1.03
C ALA A 56 -10.01 -5.07 -2.08
N PHE A 57 -10.00 -6.38 -2.34
CA PHE A 57 -10.95 -7.02 -3.25
C PHE A 57 -12.38 -6.95 -2.69
N ASP A 58 -12.56 -7.21 -1.39
CA ASP A 58 -13.86 -7.11 -0.72
C ASP A 58 -14.43 -5.67 -0.80
N ALA A 59 -13.58 -4.66 -0.65
CA ALA A 59 -13.98 -3.26 -0.81
C ALA A 59 -14.42 -2.92 -2.25
N LEU A 60 -13.90 -3.61 -3.26
CA LEU A 60 -14.33 -3.45 -4.66
C LEU A 60 -15.69 -4.09 -4.95
N LEU A 61 -16.10 -5.11 -4.19
CA LEU A 61 -17.36 -5.82 -4.39
C LEU A 61 -18.58 -5.04 -3.87
N THR A 62 -18.39 -3.98 -3.11
CA THR A 62 -19.45 -3.08 -2.66
C THR A 62 -20.04 -2.29 -3.85
N GLU A 63 -21.25 -1.78 -3.73
CA GLU A 63 -21.92 -1.00 -4.80
C GLU A 63 -21.07 0.19 -5.22
N GLU A 64 -20.60 0.97 -4.24
CA GLU A 64 -19.59 2.01 -4.43
C GLU A 64 -18.32 1.64 -3.67
N LEU A 65 -17.15 2.06 -4.17
CA LEU A 65 -15.88 1.79 -3.49
C LEU A 65 -15.83 2.50 -2.13
N ASP A 66 -15.82 1.72 -1.05
CA ASP A 66 -15.52 2.24 0.27
C ASP A 66 -14.03 2.59 0.36
N ARG A 67 -13.72 3.87 0.09
CA ARG A 67 -12.34 4.38 0.07
C ARG A 67 -11.64 4.25 1.41
N LYS A 68 -12.38 4.35 2.53
CA LYS A 68 -11.82 4.23 3.88
C LYS A 68 -11.44 2.79 4.17
N ALA A 69 -12.34 1.85 3.88
CA ALA A 69 -12.06 0.43 4.04
C ALA A 69 -10.92 -0.01 3.11
N ALA A 70 -10.92 0.45 1.85
CA ALA A 70 -9.85 0.19 0.89
C ALA A 70 -8.49 0.71 1.37
N ALA A 71 -8.42 1.94 1.89
CA ALA A 71 -7.19 2.50 2.42
C ALA A 71 -6.68 1.70 3.63
N ALA A 72 -7.56 1.33 4.55
CA ALA A 72 -7.21 0.51 5.72
C ALA A 72 -6.69 -0.88 5.31
N ALA A 73 -7.33 -1.52 4.32
CA ALA A 73 -6.90 -2.81 3.81
C ALA A 73 -5.53 -2.74 3.11
N LEU A 74 -5.28 -1.66 2.34
CA LEU A 74 -4.03 -1.49 1.58
C LEU A 74 -2.86 -1.00 2.43
N ASP A 75 -3.10 -0.34 3.58
CA ASP A 75 -2.05 0.28 4.39
C ASP A 75 -0.90 -0.70 4.72
N PRO A 76 -1.13 -1.95 5.19
CA PRO A 76 -0.05 -2.85 5.56
C PRO A 76 0.87 -3.18 4.36
N VAL A 77 0.31 -3.58 3.23
CA VAL A 77 1.10 -3.97 2.06
C VAL A 77 1.82 -2.78 1.44
N ILE A 78 1.17 -1.63 1.33
CA ILE A 78 1.78 -0.42 0.76
C ILE A 78 2.87 0.11 1.68
N ARG A 79 2.67 0.11 2.98
CA ARG A 79 3.68 0.51 3.96
C ARG A 79 4.94 -0.35 3.88
N ILE A 80 4.79 -1.68 3.77
CA ILE A 80 5.91 -2.60 3.54
C ILE A 80 6.64 -2.23 2.24
N ARG A 81 5.91 -2.02 1.15
CA ARG A 81 6.48 -1.74 -0.17
C ARG A 81 7.11 -0.34 -0.28
N ALA A 82 6.56 0.64 0.41
CA ALA A 82 7.04 2.02 0.40
C ALA A 82 8.43 2.20 1.03
N VAL A 83 8.83 1.33 1.95
CA VAL A 83 10.15 1.39 2.62
C VAL A 83 11.20 0.51 1.96
N GLN A 84 10.80 -0.34 1.00
CA GLN A 84 11.72 -1.25 0.30
C GLN A 84 12.41 -0.52 -0.86
N SER A 85 13.72 -0.33 -0.75
CA SER A 85 14.53 0.36 -1.77
C SER A 85 14.66 -0.42 -3.10
N ILE A 86 14.39 -1.74 -3.06
CA ILE A 86 14.44 -2.60 -4.25
C ILE A 86 13.22 -2.45 -5.17
N LEU A 87 12.15 -1.82 -4.69
CA LEU A 87 10.95 -1.58 -5.46
C LEU A 87 10.93 -0.14 -5.98
N SER A 88 10.69 0.03 -7.27
CA SER A 88 10.37 1.33 -7.83
C SER A 88 9.01 1.81 -7.29
N THR A 89 8.77 3.13 -7.34
CA THR A 89 7.46 3.71 -6.99
C THR A 89 6.33 3.09 -7.82
N GLU A 90 6.57 2.85 -9.09
CA GLU A 90 5.65 2.20 -10.00
C GLU A 90 5.27 0.79 -9.50
N ASN A 91 6.25 -0.03 -9.15
CA ASN A 91 6.01 -1.37 -8.62
C ASN A 91 5.38 -1.33 -7.23
N ALA A 92 5.65 -0.29 -6.44
CA ALA A 92 5.10 -0.19 -5.08
C ALA A 92 3.57 -0.05 -5.07
N VAL A 93 2.97 0.54 -6.10
CA VAL A 93 1.52 0.81 -6.20
C VAL A 93 0.89 0.15 -7.43
N GLY A 94 1.64 0.01 -8.53
CA GLY A 94 1.15 -0.47 -9.84
C GLY A 94 0.51 -1.86 -9.81
N PHE A 95 0.86 -2.68 -8.81
CA PHE A 95 0.26 -4.00 -8.62
C PHE A 95 -1.27 -4.00 -8.49
N LEU A 96 -1.85 -2.87 -8.11
CA LEU A 96 -3.31 -2.73 -7.99
C LEU A 96 -4.00 -2.86 -9.35
N PHE A 97 -3.34 -2.42 -10.42
CA PHE A 97 -3.88 -2.48 -11.78
C PHE A 97 -3.79 -3.86 -12.43
N PHE A 98 -2.96 -4.77 -11.92
CA PHE A 98 -2.91 -6.16 -12.39
C PHE A 98 -4.28 -6.85 -12.31
N LEU A 99 -5.10 -6.40 -11.37
CA LEU A 99 -6.43 -6.95 -11.15
C LEU A 99 -7.33 -6.83 -12.40
N LYS A 100 -7.15 -5.81 -13.25
CA LYS A 100 -7.93 -5.66 -14.48
C LYS A 100 -7.75 -6.85 -15.43
N ASP A 101 -6.49 -7.20 -15.68
CA ASP A 101 -6.16 -8.31 -16.59
C ASP A 101 -6.55 -9.66 -15.97
N ILE A 102 -6.32 -9.83 -14.66
CA ILE A 102 -6.72 -11.04 -13.94
C ILE A 102 -8.23 -11.28 -14.04
N ILE A 103 -9.04 -10.23 -13.89
CA ILE A 103 -10.51 -10.32 -13.99
C ILE A 103 -10.92 -10.65 -15.42
N ARG A 104 -10.33 -10.01 -16.42
CA ARG A 104 -10.62 -10.29 -17.83
C ARG A 104 -10.29 -11.74 -18.17
N ASP A 105 -9.14 -12.24 -17.73
CA ASP A 105 -8.70 -13.62 -17.95
C ASP A 105 -9.61 -14.64 -17.23
N GLU A 106 -9.99 -14.33 -15.97
CA GLU A 106 -10.79 -15.25 -15.14
C GLU A 106 -12.25 -15.34 -15.63
N LEU A 107 -12.80 -14.25 -16.12
CA LEU A 107 -14.15 -14.20 -16.61
C LEU A 107 -14.26 -14.69 -18.08
N GLY A 108 -13.23 -14.48 -18.89
CA GLY A 108 -13.10 -15.00 -20.25
C GLY A 108 -14.39 -14.89 -21.08
N SER A 109 -14.84 -16.02 -21.64
CA SER A 109 -16.05 -16.10 -22.47
C SER A 109 -17.37 -15.79 -21.73
N ARG A 110 -17.36 -15.75 -20.39
CA ARG A 110 -18.54 -15.35 -19.60
C ARG A 110 -18.85 -13.86 -19.75
N LEU A 111 -17.82 -13.04 -20.05
CA LEU A 111 -18.00 -11.62 -20.37
C LEU A 111 -18.68 -11.38 -21.72
N SER A 112 -18.51 -12.30 -22.68
CA SER A 112 -19.05 -12.14 -24.05
C SER A 112 -20.56 -12.31 -24.15
N LYS A 113 -21.21 -12.86 -23.13
CA LYS A 113 -22.67 -13.07 -23.07
C LYS A 113 -23.41 -11.95 -22.33
N ALA A 114 -22.73 -10.96 -21.84
CA ALA A 114 -23.31 -10.03 -20.91
C ALA A 114 -23.56 -8.68 -21.59
N GLU A 115 -24.66 -8.16 -21.36
CA GLU A 115 -25.02 -6.79 -20.91
C GLU A 115 -23.86 -6.02 -20.25
N SER A 116 -22.74 -6.66 -20.08
CA SER A 116 -21.66 -6.49 -19.16
C SER A 116 -20.47 -5.70 -19.67
N SER A 117 -20.41 -5.19 -20.88
CA SER A 117 -19.30 -4.28 -21.24
C SER A 117 -19.35 -2.98 -20.42
N GLY A 118 -20.57 -2.56 -20.05
CA GLY A 118 -20.80 -1.42 -19.17
C GLY A 118 -20.42 -1.70 -17.72
N ASP A 119 -20.81 -2.86 -17.20
CA ASP A 119 -20.54 -3.28 -15.84
C ASP A 119 -19.06 -3.54 -15.62
N LEU A 120 -18.39 -4.19 -16.57
CA LEU A 120 -16.95 -4.38 -16.50
C LEU A 120 -16.20 -3.04 -16.49
N ARG A 121 -16.58 -2.11 -17.38
CA ARG A 121 -15.98 -0.77 -17.42
C ARG A 121 -16.24 0.01 -16.13
N ALA A 122 -17.42 -0.14 -15.53
CA ALA A 122 -17.72 0.46 -14.24
C ALA A 122 -16.85 -0.13 -13.12
N PHE A 123 -16.66 -1.45 -13.12
CA PHE A 123 -15.78 -2.12 -12.16
C PHE A 123 -14.31 -1.73 -12.36
N GLU A 124 -13.84 -1.64 -13.60
CA GLU A 124 -12.48 -1.17 -13.89
C GLU A 124 -12.24 0.27 -13.41
N ARG A 125 -13.24 1.15 -13.46
CA ARG A 125 -13.15 2.48 -12.83
C ARG A 125 -13.04 2.41 -11.31
N LYS A 126 -13.67 1.42 -10.65
CA LYS A 126 -13.46 1.19 -9.22
C LYS A 126 -12.01 0.76 -8.94
N ILE A 127 -11.41 -0.06 -9.81
CA ILE A 127 -9.99 -0.42 -9.71
C ILE A 127 -9.09 0.81 -9.90
N ASP A 128 -9.41 1.70 -10.83
CA ASP A 128 -8.67 2.96 -10.98
C ASP A 128 -8.77 3.83 -9.73
N ALA A 129 -9.97 3.92 -9.15
CA ALA A 129 -10.18 4.62 -7.89
C ALA A 129 -9.41 3.97 -6.72
N LEU A 130 -9.35 2.62 -6.67
CA LEU A 130 -8.52 1.89 -5.71
C LEU A 130 -7.04 2.21 -5.90
N GLY A 131 -6.56 2.31 -7.14
CA GLY A 131 -5.21 2.73 -7.47
C GLY A 131 -4.87 4.12 -6.90
N LEU A 132 -5.79 5.08 -7.02
CA LEU A 132 -5.63 6.42 -6.43
C LEU A 132 -5.62 6.40 -4.90
N VAL A 133 -6.45 5.55 -4.27
CA VAL A 133 -6.41 5.33 -2.82
C VAL A 133 -5.05 4.77 -2.42
N GLY A 134 -4.57 3.74 -3.11
CA GLY A 134 -3.25 3.15 -2.86
C GLY A 134 -2.12 4.15 -3.03
N PHE A 135 -2.17 5.00 -4.05
CA PHE A 135 -1.20 6.06 -4.25
C PHE A 135 -1.21 7.07 -3.10
N SER A 136 -2.38 7.46 -2.59
CA SER A 136 -2.49 8.36 -1.45
C SER A 136 -1.86 7.77 -0.18
N VAL A 137 -2.11 6.47 0.09
CA VAL A 137 -1.49 5.74 1.21
C VAL A 137 0.04 5.71 1.04
N TYR A 138 0.52 5.44 -0.18
CA TYR A 138 1.96 5.42 -0.50
C TYR A 138 2.61 6.78 -0.21
N VAL A 139 2.02 7.87 -0.68
CA VAL A 139 2.53 9.23 -0.46
C VAL A 139 2.62 9.52 1.03
N GLN A 140 1.57 9.26 1.80
CA GLN A 140 1.56 9.45 3.26
C GLN A 140 2.67 8.65 3.96
N CYS A 141 2.88 7.39 3.55
CA CYS A 141 3.98 6.57 4.08
C CYS A 141 5.34 7.18 3.77
N ARG A 142 5.56 7.64 2.54
CA ARG A 142 6.81 8.28 2.10
C ARG A 142 7.07 9.58 2.84
N GLU A 143 6.07 10.42 3.00
CA GLU A 143 6.17 11.68 3.77
C GLU A 143 6.54 11.40 5.22
N THR A 144 5.90 10.42 5.87
CA THR A 144 6.22 10.02 7.24
C THR A 144 7.68 9.57 7.36
N VAL A 145 8.16 8.72 6.45
CA VAL A 145 9.55 8.26 6.43
C VAL A 145 10.52 9.43 6.24
N PHE A 146 10.19 10.37 5.34
CA PHE A 146 11.01 11.55 5.08
C PHE A 146 11.09 12.46 6.32
N GLN A 147 9.96 12.73 6.98
CA GLN A 147 9.91 13.52 8.21
C GLN A 147 10.73 12.90 9.34
N LEU A 148 10.63 11.57 9.50
CA LEU A 148 11.42 10.85 10.50
C LEU A 148 12.92 10.99 10.24
N LYS A 149 13.37 10.84 8.99
CA LYS A 149 14.77 11.04 8.60
C LYS A 149 15.23 12.46 8.88
N ALA A 150 14.46 13.47 8.44
CA ALA A 150 14.77 14.88 8.67
C ALA A 150 14.88 15.21 10.17
N ASN A 151 14.00 14.65 11.00
CA ASN A 151 14.06 14.84 12.46
C ASN A 151 15.29 14.18 13.11
N VAL A 152 15.69 13.01 12.62
CA VAL A 152 16.93 12.35 13.09
C VAL A 152 18.14 13.19 12.73
N GLU A 153 18.21 13.70 11.49
CA GLU A 153 19.31 14.58 11.06
C GLU A 153 19.37 15.86 11.87
N LYS A 154 18.25 16.55 12.08
CA LYS A 154 18.16 17.76 12.91
C LYS A 154 18.66 17.50 14.35
N ARG A 155 18.23 16.39 14.97
CA ARG A 155 18.68 16.02 16.32
C ARG A 155 20.19 15.71 16.36
N SER A 156 20.72 15.06 15.31
CA SER A 156 22.15 14.77 15.22
C SER A 156 22.96 16.04 15.12
N VAL A 157 22.55 16.97 14.26
CA VAL A 157 23.19 18.30 14.10
C VAL A 157 23.12 19.07 15.42
N TYR A 158 21.94 19.18 16.03
CA TYR A 158 21.77 19.86 17.31
C TYR A 158 22.71 19.31 18.40
N ARG A 159 22.81 17.98 18.54
CA ARG A 159 23.72 17.34 19.51
C ARG A 159 25.19 17.65 19.22
N ALA A 160 25.58 17.70 17.93
CA ALA A 160 26.93 18.05 17.55
C ALA A 160 27.26 19.51 17.91
N PHE A 161 26.39 20.45 17.62
CA PHE A 161 26.54 21.86 17.98
C PHE A 161 26.52 22.07 19.49
N SER A 162 25.64 21.40 20.21
CA SER A 162 25.56 21.46 21.66
C SER A 162 26.87 20.97 22.33
N ARG A 163 27.46 19.85 21.84
CA ARG A 163 28.75 19.34 22.32
C ARG A 163 29.90 20.27 22.00
N ALA A 164 29.82 21.03 20.91
CA ALA A 164 30.80 22.02 20.50
C ALA A 164 30.66 23.37 21.26
N GLY A 165 29.62 23.52 22.11
CA GLY A 165 29.33 24.79 22.80
C GLY A 165 28.83 25.89 21.85
N LEU A 166 28.30 25.52 20.70
CA LEU A 166 27.84 26.46 19.67
C LEU A 166 26.32 26.70 19.68
N VAL A 167 25.60 26.09 20.63
CA VAL A 167 24.18 26.33 20.85
C VAL A 167 24.03 27.26 22.05
N ALA A 168 23.37 28.40 21.88
CA ALA A 168 23.00 29.26 22.99
C ALA A 168 21.99 28.50 23.86
N ASP A 169 22.23 28.47 25.18
CA ASP A 169 21.33 27.89 26.14
C ASP A 169 20.16 28.84 26.36
N PRO A 170 18.92 28.50 25.97
CA PRO A 170 17.79 29.41 26.15
C PRO A 170 17.44 29.71 27.62
N GLU A 171 18.03 28.97 28.57
CA GLU A 171 17.89 29.22 30.00
C GLU A 171 18.97 30.16 30.57
N ALA A 172 19.94 30.60 29.74
CA ALA A 172 21.02 31.50 30.19
C ALA A 172 20.65 33.01 30.12
N GLU A 173 19.49 33.38 29.56
CA GLU A 173 18.93 34.69 29.72
C GLU A 173 18.16 34.77 31.07
N GLY A 174 18.92 35.00 32.12
CA GLY A 174 18.35 35.35 33.42
C GLY A 174 17.51 36.65 33.33
N PRO A 175 16.58 36.88 34.27
CA PRO A 175 15.74 38.04 34.24
C PRO A 175 16.58 39.33 34.20
N GLU A 176 16.26 40.24 33.27
CA GLU A 176 16.86 41.57 33.21
C GLU A 176 16.73 42.25 34.60
N PRO A 177 17.79 42.94 35.07
CA PRO A 177 17.68 43.69 36.33
C PRO A 177 16.66 44.81 36.14
N GLU A 178 15.60 44.81 36.96
CA GLU A 178 14.68 45.93 37.07
C GLU A 178 15.45 47.17 37.54
N ASP A 179 15.62 48.12 36.62
CA ASP A 179 16.13 49.45 36.94
C ASP A 179 15.15 50.18 37.87
N SER A 180 15.66 50.51 39.05
CA SER A 180 15.01 51.33 40.10
C SER A 180 15.10 52.80 39.78
#